data_529a9b372e01e25a8908952e61d2e12f
#
_entry.id   529a9b372e01e25a8908952e61d2e12f
#
_cell.length_a   1.000
_cell.length_b   1.000
_cell.length_c   1.000
_cell.angle_alpha   90.00
_cell.angle_beta   90.00
_cell.angle_gamma   90.00
#
_symmetry.space_group_name_H-M   'P 1'
#
loop_
_entity.id
_entity.type
_entity.pdbx_description
1 polymer ?
#
loop_
_entity_poly.entity_id
_entity_poly.type
_entity_poly.pdbx_seq_one_letter_code
_entity_poly.pdbx_strand_id
1 'polypeptide(L)'
;MSESDILPRDFQSLKARIIERGPALPKRLTQVATYALEHPDEIAFGTVASIAVEADVQPSTLVRFSQAMGYQGFSELQEVFRSRLRDRILNYEERIEQLRQHALSASKSHVIFQGFTEAAEKSINTLQERLEPKKLDHAVEILSKAETIYLLGLRRSFPISTYMSYAFGKLSVRNVLIDAIGGLAQEELGFATKRDAVLAISFTPYASETVALAQAAAARHVPIVAITDSGFSPLASLAETWFEVAEANFEGFRSMAATLALAMTLTVAVAEMRGRRS
;
A
#
# COMPACT_ATOMS: atom_id res chain seq x y z
N MET A 1 12.04 25.00 17.05
CA MET A 1 10.88 24.65 16.24
C MET A 1 11.17 23.25 15.70
N SER A 2 10.42 22.25 16.13
CA SER A 2 10.59 20.89 15.62
C SER A 2 10.02 20.81 14.19
N GLU A 3 10.56 19.93 13.36
CA GLU A 3 10.05 19.67 11.99
C GLU A 3 8.54 19.32 11.95
N SER A 4 7.97 18.93 13.09
CA SER A 4 6.54 18.62 13.25
C SER A 4 5.59 19.82 13.20
N ASP A 5 6.09 21.06 13.20
CA ASP A 5 5.25 22.29 13.22
C ASP A 5 4.99 22.90 11.84
N ILE A 6 5.67 22.42 10.79
CA ILE A 6 5.49 22.99 9.45
C ILE A 6 4.22 22.40 8.83
N LEU A 7 3.27 23.26 8.43
CA LEU A 7 2.04 22.86 7.76
C LEU A 7 2.35 22.12 6.44
N PRO A 8 1.85 20.87 6.22
CA PRO A 8 2.06 20.16 4.97
C PRO A 8 1.49 20.93 3.78
N ARG A 9 2.30 21.15 2.76
CA ARG A 9 1.90 21.84 1.53
C ARG A 9 1.70 20.90 0.35
N ASP A 10 2.09 19.64 0.49
CA ASP A 10 1.95 18.58 -0.50
C ASP A 10 1.29 17.35 0.11
N PHE A 11 0.76 16.49 -0.76
CA PHE A 11 0.02 15.30 -0.33
C PHE A 11 0.88 14.26 0.39
N GLN A 12 2.16 14.13 0.07
CA GLN A 12 3.03 13.14 0.71
C GLN A 12 3.33 13.53 2.16
N SER A 13 3.65 14.81 2.39
CA SER A 13 3.85 15.37 3.73
C SER A 13 2.57 15.28 4.57
N LEU A 14 1.40 15.55 3.97
CA LEU A 14 0.11 15.39 4.64
C LEU A 14 -0.19 13.93 4.97
N LYS A 15 0.06 13.02 4.04
CA LYS A 15 -0.08 11.57 4.27
C LYS A 15 0.78 11.10 5.44
N ALA A 16 2.05 11.51 5.48
CA ALA A 16 2.96 11.17 6.57
C ALA A 16 2.41 11.67 7.92
N ARG A 17 1.93 12.92 7.98
CA ARG A 17 1.31 13.50 9.19
C ARG A 17 0.03 12.76 9.61
N ILE A 18 -0.83 12.35 8.67
CA ILE A 18 -2.03 11.57 8.96
C ILE A 18 -1.65 10.23 9.60
N ILE A 19 -0.62 9.56 9.06
CA ILE A 19 -0.13 8.28 9.58
C ILE A 19 0.47 8.46 10.98
N GLU A 20 1.31 9.47 11.18
CA GLU A 20 1.94 9.76 12.46
C GLU A 20 0.92 10.08 13.58
N ARG A 21 -0.06 10.94 13.28
CA ARG A 21 -1.08 11.38 14.24
C ARG A 21 -2.26 10.43 14.39
N GLY A 22 -2.47 9.55 13.42
CA GLY A 22 -3.62 8.65 13.34
C GLY A 22 -3.92 7.87 14.62
N PRO A 23 -2.93 7.24 15.28
CA PRO A 23 -3.14 6.49 16.53
C PRO A 23 -3.67 7.32 17.70
N ALA A 24 -3.42 8.64 17.69
CA ALA A 24 -3.86 9.58 18.73
C ALA A 24 -5.19 10.29 18.39
N LEU A 25 -5.74 10.07 17.19
CA LEU A 25 -6.98 10.71 16.77
C LEU A 25 -8.22 10.08 17.44
N PRO A 26 -9.23 10.89 17.81
CA PRO A 26 -10.54 10.37 18.19
C PRO A 26 -11.15 9.51 17.07
N LYS A 27 -11.91 8.47 17.43
CA LYS A 27 -12.49 7.46 16.52
C LYS A 27 -13.13 8.05 15.23
N ARG A 28 -13.90 9.14 15.33
CA ARG A 28 -14.54 9.77 14.17
C ARG A 28 -13.54 10.51 13.27
N LEU A 29 -12.46 11.06 13.82
CA LEU A 29 -11.39 11.67 13.04
C LEU A 29 -10.51 10.60 12.36
N THR A 30 -10.28 9.46 13.02
CA THR A 30 -9.62 8.30 12.40
C THR A 30 -10.42 7.78 11.21
N GLN A 31 -11.74 7.74 11.31
CA GLN A 31 -12.63 7.36 10.22
C GLN A 31 -12.47 8.28 8.99
N VAL A 32 -12.40 9.60 9.21
CA VAL A 32 -12.10 10.56 8.14
C VAL A 32 -10.68 10.37 7.60
N ALA A 33 -9.69 10.12 8.46
CA ALA A 33 -8.31 9.87 8.05
C ALA A 33 -8.22 8.66 7.10
N THR A 34 -8.86 7.55 7.46
CA THR A 34 -8.94 6.33 6.65
C THR A 34 -9.59 6.64 5.30
N TYR A 35 -10.78 7.22 5.31
CA TYR A 35 -11.50 7.58 4.10
C TYR A 35 -10.67 8.49 3.18
N ALA A 36 -10.00 9.51 3.74
CA ALA A 36 -9.19 10.44 2.97
C ALA A 36 -7.96 9.78 2.30
N LEU A 37 -7.38 8.75 2.91
CA LEU A 37 -6.28 8.00 2.31
C LEU A 37 -6.76 6.98 1.26
N GLU A 38 -7.94 6.43 1.44
CA GLU A 38 -8.55 5.45 0.52
C GLU A 38 -9.15 6.14 -0.71
N HIS A 39 -9.80 7.29 -0.53
CA HIS A 39 -10.56 8.04 -1.55
C HIS A 39 -10.02 9.46 -1.77
N PRO A 40 -8.72 9.64 -2.03
CA PRO A 40 -8.13 10.97 -2.10
C PRO A 40 -8.67 11.82 -3.27
N ASP A 41 -9.16 11.20 -4.34
CA ASP A 41 -9.75 11.90 -5.47
C ASP A 41 -11.16 12.43 -5.11
N GLU A 42 -11.90 11.69 -4.29
CA GLU A 42 -13.21 12.14 -3.75
C GLU A 42 -13.03 13.30 -2.76
N ILE A 43 -11.99 13.23 -1.91
CA ILE A 43 -11.62 14.36 -1.07
C ILE A 43 -11.26 15.59 -1.92
N ALA A 44 -10.52 15.42 -3.01
CA ALA A 44 -10.11 16.52 -3.88
C ALA A 44 -11.28 17.24 -4.56
N PHE A 45 -12.31 16.52 -4.97
CA PHE A 45 -13.40 17.04 -5.81
C PHE A 45 -14.78 17.05 -5.18
N GLY A 46 -15.00 16.26 -4.14
CA GLY A 46 -16.28 16.19 -3.45
C GLY A 46 -16.62 17.46 -2.68
N THR A 47 -17.88 17.64 -2.39
CA THR A 47 -18.37 18.67 -1.45
C THR A 47 -18.23 18.13 -0.02
N VAL A 48 -18.15 19.03 0.97
CA VAL A 48 -18.17 18.64 2.40
C VAL A 48 -19.37 17.74 2.70
N ALA A 49 -20.52 18.02 2.11
CA ALA A 49 -21.73 17.24 2.32
C ALA A 49 -21.63 15.81 1.71
N SER A 50 -21.19 15.69 0.43
CA SER A 50 -21.05 14.38 -0.21
C SER A 50 -19.99 13.52 0.48
N ILE A 51 -18.83 14.09 0.79
CA ILE A 51 -17.75 13.39 1.50
C ILE A 51 -18.20 12.94 2.89
N ALA A 52 -18.97 13.77 3.61
CA ALA A 52 -19.47 13.41 4.93
C ALA A 52 -20.42 12.20 4.89
N VAL A 53 -21.26 12.13 3.85
CA VAL A 53 -22.16 10.99 3.61
C VAL A 53 -21.34 9.72 3.31
N GLU A 54 -20.43 9.79 2.36
CA GLU A 54 -19.61 8.64 1.96
C GLU A 54 -18.68 8.14 3.10
N ALA A 55 -18.12 9.06 3.89
CA ALA A 55 -17.28 8.72 5.04
C ALA A 55 -18.10 8.34 6.30
N ASP A 56 -19.43 8.34 6.23
CA ASP A 56 -20.35 8.10 7.37
C ASP A 56 -20.01 8.95 8.61
N VAL A 57 -19.84 10.27 8.39
CA VAL A 57 -19.55 11.25 9.46
C VAL A 57 -20.40 12.51 9.30
N GLN A 58 -20.44 13.35 10.35
CA GLN A 58 -21.04 14.68 10.23
C GLN A 58 -20.12 15.63 9.48
N PRO A 59 -20.63 16.61 8.70
CA PRO A 59 -19.83 17.61 8.01
C PRO A 59 -18.82 18.36 8.91
N SER A 60 -19.18 18.63 10.15
CA SER A 60 -18.30 19.25 11.15
C SER A 60 -17.09 18.39 11.50
N THR A 61 -17.15 17.07 11.31
CA THR A 61 -16.04 16.16 11.57
C THR A 61 -14.93 16.35 10.55
N LEU A 62 -15.25 16.65 9.29
CA LEU A 62 -14.27 16.97 8.25
C LEU A 62 -13.49 18.26 8.58
N VAL A 63 -14.20 19.29 9.08
CA VAL A 63 -13.56 20.53 9.51
C VAL A 63 -12.64 20.29 10.71
N ARG A 64 -13.08 19.53 11.71
CA ARG A 64 -12.28 19.14 12.88
C ARG A 64 -11.06 18.31 12.50
N PHE A 65 -11.20 17.43 11.53
CA PHE A 65 -10.09 16.65 10.99
C PHE A 65 -9.04 17.56 10.34
N SER A 66 -9.47 18.53 9.50
CA SER A 66 -8.58 19.49 8.88
C SER A 66 -7.80 20.30 9.93
N GLN A 67 -8.48 20.76 10.97
CA GLN A 67 -7.86 21.46 12.09
C GLN A 67 -6.88 20.58 12.87
N ALA A 68 -7.19 19.32 13.09
CA ALA A 68 -6.28 18.36 13.72
C ALA A 68 -5.02 18.12 12.88
N MET A 69 -5.10 18.27 11.55
CA MET A 69 -3.96 18.22 10.63
C MET A 69 -3.21 19.58 10.52
N GLY A 70 -3.72 20.64 11.14
CA GLY A 70 -3.09 21.96 11.21
C GLY A 70 -3.64 22.99 10.23
N TYR A 71 -4.67 22.66 9.44
CA TYR A 71 -5.29 23.57 8.48
C TYR A 71 -6.39 24.42 9.12
N GLN A 72 -6.66 25.60 8.55
CA GLN A 72 -7.73 26.48 9.02
C GLN A 72 -9.13 25.90 8.78
N GLY A 73 -9.28 25.09 7.73
CA GLY A 73 -10.55 24.48 7.37
C GLY A 73 -10.40 23.41 6.28
N PHE A 74 -11.54 22.77 5.94
CA PHE A 74 -11.55 21.66 4.99
C PHE A 74 -11.11 22.06 3.58
N SER A 75 -11.43 23.28 3.14
CA SER A 75 -11.04 23.75 1.79
C SER A 75 -9.53 23.87 1.62
N GLU A 76 -8.81 24.26 2.66
CA GLU A 76 -7.35 24.34 2.64
C GLU A 76 -6.72 22.94 2.59
N LEU A 77 -7.22 22.01 3.40
CA LEU A 77 -6.81 20.60 3.32
C LEU A 77 -7.14 20.00 1.95
N GLN A 78 -8.33 20.29 1.40
CA GLN A 78 -8.77 19.81 0.09
C GLN A 78 -7.85 20.30 -1.04
N GLU A 79 -7.27 21.50 -0.95
CA GLU A 79 -6.31 21.99 -1.94
C GLU A 79 -5.03 21.14 -1.97
N VAL A 80 -4.59 20.62 -0.84
CA VAL A 80 -3.47 19.67 -0.80
C VAL A 80 -3.81 18.34 -1.49
N PHE A 81 -5.05 17.87 -1.39
CA PHE A 81 -5.50 16.70 -2.16
C PHE A 81 -5.60 17.00 -3.66
N ARG A 82 -5.97 18.23 -4.05
CA ARG A 82 -5.97 18.66 -5.46
C ARG A 82 -4.56 18.80 -6.03
N SER A 83 -3.60 19.26 -5.23
CA SER A 83 -2.20 19.37 -5.68
C SER A 83 -1.63 18.02 -6.11
N ARG A 84 -2.02 16.93 -5.41
CA ARG A 84 -1.67 15.55 -5.79
C ARG A 84 -2.02 15.22 -7.26
N LEU A 85 -3.10 15.76 -7.78
CA LEU A 85 -3.54 15.50 -9.15
C LEU A 85 -2.76 16.35 -10.15
N ARG A 86 -2.43 17.60 -9.81
CA ARG A 86 -1.48 18.40 -10.57
C ARG A 86 -0.12 17.70 -10.63
N ASP A 87 0.35 17.20 -9.52
CA ASP A 87 1.60 16.42 -9.44
C ASP A 87 1.55 15.11 -10.25
N ARG A 88 0.40 14.52 -10.47
CA ARG A 88 0.21 13.34 -11.33
C ARG A 88 0.29 13.64 -12.83
N ILE A 89 -0.19 14.80 -13.27
CA ILE A 89 -0.31 15.18 -14.68
C ILE A 89 0.94 15.90 -15.17
N LEU A 90 1.51 16.80 -14.37
CA LEU A 90 2.70 17.57 -14.71
C LEU A 90 4.00 16.75 -14.65
N ASN A 91 3.94 15.55 -14.16
CA ASN A 91 5.06 14.93 -13.48
C ASN A 91 5.97 14.04 -14.31
N TYR A 92 5.58 13.54 -15.49
CA TYR A 92 6.52 12.70 -16.24
C TYR A 92 7.56 13.56 -16.98
N GLU A 93 7.13 14.63 -17.61
CA GLU A 93 8.01 15.55 -18.34
C GLU A 93 8.85 16.41 -17.40
N GLU A 94 8.25 16.93 -16.32
CA GLU A 94 8.97 17.70 -15.29
C GLU A 94 9.98 16.85 -14.53
N ARG A 95 9.65 15.61 -14.21
CA ARG A 95 10.56 14.66 -13.57
C ARG A 95 11.77 14.36 -14.47
N ILE A 96 11.53 14.16 -15.75
CA ILE A 96 12.60 13.99 -16.74
C ILE A 96 13.43 15.28 -16.85
N GLU A 97 12.80 16.46 -16.76
CA GLU A 97 13.53 17.72 -16.80
C GLU A 97 14.36 17.98 -15.52
N GLN A 98 13.84 17.64 -14.34
CA GLN A 98 14.61 17.67 -13.09
C GLN A 98 15.80 16.72 -13.14
N LEU A 99 15.61 15.50 -13.67
CA LEU A 99 16.69 14.57 -13.95
C LEU A 99 17.73 15.14 -14.92
N ARG A 100 17.32 15.94 -15.91
CA ARG A 100 18.21 16.64 -16.83
C ARG A 100 19.03 17.73 -16.15
N GLN A 101 18.46 18.46 -15.19
CA GLN A 101 19.12 19.54 -14.49
C GLN A 101 20.16 19.06 -13.47
N HIS A 102 19.92 17.93 -12.80
CA HIS A 102 20.88 17.34 -11.86
C HIS A 102 22.10 16.68 -12.54
N ALA A 103 22.03 16.42 -13.83
CA ALA A 103 23.05 15.67 -14.58
C ALA A 103 24.07 16.56 -15.31
N LEU A 104 24.46 17.71 -14.77
CA LEU A 104 25.38 18.64 -15.43
C LEU A 104 26.84 18.16 -15.50
N SER A 105 27.27 17.11 -14.79
CA SER A 105 28.67 16.67 -14.74
C SER A 105 28.88 15.15 -14.86
N ALA A 106 27.84 14.32 -14.82
CA ALA A 106 27.94 12.86 -14.93
C ALA A 106 27.07 12.33 -16.07
N SER A 107 27.28 11.09 -16.51
CA SER A 107 26.35 10.42 -17.42
C SER A 107 24.94 10.43 -16.81
N LYS A 108 23.95 10.98 -17.52
CA LYS A 108 22.55 11.05 -17.08
C LYS A 108 22.02 9.70 -16.61
N SER A 109 22.35 8.64 -17.33
CA SER A 109 21.96 7.27 -16.97
C SER A 109 22.55 6.82 -15.63
N HIS A 110 23.77 7.28 -15.32
CA HIS A 110 24.42 6.93 -14.05
C HIS A 110 23.73 7.62 -12.85
N VAL A 111 23.36 8.89 -12.98
CA VAL A 111 22.60 9.62 -11.95
C VAL A 111 21.23 8.97 -11.70
N ILE A 112 20.53 8.58 -12.76
CA ILE A 112 19.26 7.86 -12.66
C ILE A 112 19.45 6.52 -11.95
N PHE A 113 20.48 5.77 -12.32
CA PHE A 113 20.80 4.49 -11.69
C PHE A 113 21.11 4.66 -10.19
N GLN A 114 21.94 5.64 -9.82
CA GLN A 114 22.23 5.94 -8.42
C GLN A 114 20.97 6.30 -7.63
N GLY A 115 20.09 7.16 -8.16
CA GLY A 115 18.85 7.52 -7.48
C GLY A 115 17.93 6.33 -7.24
N PHE A 116 17.81 5.39 -8.19
CA PHE A 116 17.04 4.16 -7.99
C PHE A 116 17.70 3.20 -6.99
N THR A 117 19.02 3.07 -7.00
CA THR A 117 19.73 2.22 -6.02
C THR A 117 19.62 2.77 -4.61
N GLU A 118 19.79 4.08 -4.41
CA GLU A 118 19.60 4.74 -3.13
C GLU A 118 18.17 4.58 -2.59
N ALA A 119 17.17 4.73 -3.47
CA ALA A 119 15.77 4.49 -3.09
C ALA A 119 15.52 3.02 -2.70
N ALA A 120 16.13 2.08 -3.41
CA ALA A 120 16.03 0.65 -3.11
C ALA A 120 16.69 0.32 -1.75
N GLU A 121 17.91 0.80 -1.51
CA GLU A 121 18.64 0.63 -0.25
C GLU A 121 17.85 1.20 0.93
N LYS A 122 17.35 2.43 0.79
CA LYS A 122 16.53 3.07 1.82
C LYS A 122 15.28 2.24 2.15
N SER A 123 14.60 1.72 1.13
CA SER A 123 13.39 0.90 1.31
C SER A 123 13.70 -0.38 2.08
N ILE A 124 14.78 -1.07 1.70
CA ILE A 124 15.22 -2.33 2.34
C ILE A 124 15.62 -2.08 3.79
N ASN A 125 16.43 -1.07 4.07
CA ASN A 125 16.88 -0.72 5.42
C ASN A 125 15.68 -0.38 6.32
N THR A 126 14.74 0.44 5.81
CA THR A 126 13.51 0.78 6.56
C THR A 126 12.66 -0.45 6.88
N LEU A 127 12.52 -1.38 5.93
CA LEU A 127 11.82 -2.64 6.20
C LEU A 127 12.54 -3.48 7.25
N GLN A 128 13.86 -3.62 7.16
CA GLN A 128 14.66 -4.39 8.10
C GLN A 128 14.55 -3.88 9.53
N GLU A 129 14.51 -2.56 9.72
CA GLU A 129 14.34 -1.92 11.03
C GLU A 129 12.95 -2.12 11.64
N ARG A 130 11.91 -2.23 10.80
CA ARG A 130 10.50 -2.27 11.24
C ARG A 130 9.88 -3.66 11.24
N LEU A 131 10.51 -4.62 10.57
CA LEU A 131 9.96 -5.96 10.43
C LEU A 131 9.95 -6.69 11.77
N GLU A 132 8.77 -7.01 12.25
CA GLU A 132 8.56 -7.78 13.47
C GLU A 132 8.68 -9.29 13.19
N PRO A 133 9.68 -10.00 13.75
CA PRO A 133 9.85 -11.44 13.52
C PRO A 133 8.58 -12.26 13.82
N LYS A 134 7.88 -11.95 14.90
CA LYS A 134 6.64 -12.66 15.29
C LYS A 134 5.52 -12.52 14.25
N LYS A 135 5.40 -11.35 13.59
CA LYS A 135 4.43 -11.16 12.51
C LYS A 135 4.83 -11.98 11.28
N LEU A 136 6.14 -12.04 10.99
CA LEU A 136 6.64 -12.85 9.89
C LEU A 136 6.34 -14.35 10.12
N ASP A 137 6.66 -14.86 11.30
CA ASP A 137 6.37 -16.25 11.68
C ASP A 137 4.88 -16.57 11.58
N HIS A 138 4.02 -15.65 12.04
CA HIS A 138 2.58 -15.81 11.99
C HIS A 138 2.05 -15.83 10.54
N ALA A 139 2.54 -14.95 9.68
CA ALA A 139 2.19 -14.95 8.26
C ALA A 139 2.63 -16.26 7.56
N VAL A 140 3.83 -16.71 7.84
CA VAL A 140 4.35 -17.98 7.30
C VAL A 140 3.49 -19.15 7.80
N GLU A 141 3.06 -19.14 9.06
CA GLU A 141 2.19 -20.18 9.61
C GLU A 141 0.82 -20.21 8.89
N ILE A 142 0.15 -19.06 8.70
CA ILE A 142 -1.11 -18.95 7.97
C ILE A 142 -0.95 -19.54 6.55
N LEU A 143 0.03 -19.02 5.81
CA LEU A 143 0.25 -19.42 4.41
C LEU A 143 0.70 -20.89 4.27
N SER A 144 1.46 -21.41 5.22
CA SER A 144 1.91 -22.80 5.18
C SER A 144 0.80 -23.83 5.47
N LYS A 145 -0.23 -23.44 6.22
CA LYS A 145 -1.41 -24.28 6.52
C LYS A 145 -2.43 -24.29 5.38
N ALA A 146 -2.42 -23.30 4.51
CA ALA A 146 -3.38 -23.18 3.43
C ALA A 146 -3.25 -24.31 2.41
N GLU A 147 -4.35 -24.86 1.91
CA GLU A 147 -4.35 -25.82 0.81
C GLU A 147 -3.86 -25.18 -0.49
N THR A 148 -4.35 -23.95 -0.76
CA THR A 148 -3.97 -23.14 -1.91
C THR A 148 -3.72 -21.70 -1.45
N ILE A 149 -2.66 -21.07 -1.95
CA ILE A 149 -2.37 -19.66 -1.72
C ILE A 149 -2.83 -18.87 -2.94
N TYR A 150 -3.79 -17.96 -2.75
CA TYR A 150 -4.24 -17.04 -3.79
C TYR A 150 -3.40 -15.76 -3.72
N LEU A 151 -2.70 -15.44 -4.80
CA LEU A 151 -1.82 -14.29 -4.92
C LEU A 151 -2.58 -13.14 -5.58
N LEU A 152 -2.92 -12.14 -4.79
CA LEU A 152 -3.74 -11.00 -5.19
C LEU A 152 -2.92 -9.71 -5.16
N GLY A 153 -2.44 -9.26 -6.31
CA GLY A 153 -1.72 -8.00 -6.44
C GLY A 153 -1.80 -7.52 -7.87
N LEU A 154 -2.57 -6.46 -8.10
CA LEU A 154 -2.79 -5.90 -9.43
C LEU A 154 -1.94 -4.65 -9.69
N ARG A 155 -1.93 -4.18 -10.94
CA ARG A 155 -1.20 -3.00 -11.40
C ARG A 155 0.30 -3.12 -11.06
N ARG A 156 0.90 -2.18 -10.32
CA ARG A 156 2.33 -2.21 -9.99
C ARG A 156 2.72 -3.36 -9.02
N SER A 157 1.78 -3.91 -8.28
CA SER A 157 2.03 -5.08 -7.43
C SER A 157 2.04 -6.39 -8.21
N PHE A 158 1.51 -6.40 -9.43
CA PHE A 158 1.38 -7.58 -10.25
C PHE A 158 2.73 -8.28 -10.57
N PRO A 159 3.83 -7.56 -10.88
CA PRO A 159 5.14 -8.19 -11.06
C PRO A 159 5.61 -8.98 -9.83
N ILE A 160 5.31 -8.50 -8.61
CA ILE A 160 5.64 -9.21 -7.37
C ILE A 160 4.81 -10.48 -7.24
N SER A 161 3.49 -10.38 -7.40
CA SER A 161 2.58 -11.54 -7.32
C SER A 161 2.92 -12.60 -8.37
N THR A 162 3.25 -12.19 -9.59
CA THR A 162 3.66 -13.08 -10.67
C THR A 162 4.96 -13.80 -10.34
N TYR A 163 5.96 -13.08 -9.81
CA TYR A 163 7.23 -13.71 -9.43
C TYR A 163 7.06 -14.66 -8.24
N MET A 164 6.22 -14.32 -7.26
CA MET A 164 5.86 -15.23 -6.17
C MET A 164 5.19 -16.50 -6.69
N SER A 165 4.24 -16.37 -7.63
CA SER A 165 3.56 -17.53 -8.24
C SER A 165 4.55 -18.47 -8.93
N TYR A 166 5.47 -17.91 -9.71
CA TYR A 166 6.55 -18.68 -10.31
C TYR A 166 7.40 -19.40 -9.26
N ALA A 167 7.83 -18.69 -8.23
CA ALA A 167 8.69 -19.23 -7.19
C ALA A 167 7.99 -20.30 -6.35
N PHE A 168 6.72 -20.10 -5.97
CA PHE A 168 5.92 -21.14 -5.31
C PHE A 168 5.76 -22.38 -6.18
N GLY A 169 5.52 -22.21 -7.48
CA GLY A 169 5.47 -23.33 -8.41
C GLY A 169 6.76 -24.16 -8.45
N LYS A 170 7.94 -23.46 -8.44
CA LYS A 170 9.25 -24.14 -8.38
C LYS A 170 9.50 -24.85 -7.05
N LEU A 171 8.90 -24.38 -5.98
CA LEU A 171 8.98 -24.96 -4.64
C LEU A 171 7.86 -25.96 -4.34
N SER A 172 7.08 -26.35 -5.35
CA SER A 172 5.94 -27.29 -5.24
C SER A 172 4.86 -26.82 -4.24
N VAL A 173 4.70 -25.52 -4.06
CA VAL A 173 3.64 -24.92 -3.25
C VAL A 173 2.47 -24.56 -4.15
N ARG A 174 1.30 -25.15 -3.88
CA ARG A 174 0.08 -24.88 -4.64
C ARG A 174 -0.36 -23.44 -4.48
N ASN A 175 -0.49 -22.74 -5.60
CA ASN A 175 -0.91 -21.33 -5.61
C ASN A 175 -1.74 -21.03 -6.86
N VAL A 176 -2.51 -19.95 -6.79
CA VAL A 176 -3.28 -19.35 -7.89
C VAL A 176 -2.93 -17.88 -7.97
N LEU A 177 -2.45 -17.44 -9.13
CA LEU A 177 -2.23 -16.02 -9.42
C LEU A 177 -3.56 -15.43 -9.91
N ILE A 178 -4.05 -14.41 -9.21
CA ILE A 178 -5.20 -13.63 -9.66
C ILE A 178 -4.68 -12.55 -10.60
N ASP A 179 -4.79 -12.78 -11.89
CA ASP A 179 -4.24 -11.91 -12.94
C ASP A 179 -5.28 -10.97 -13.57
N ALA A 180 -6.56 -11.18 -13.26
CA ALA A 180 -7.70 -10.44 -13.77
C ALA A 180 -7.88 -10.53 -15.32
N ILE A 181 -7.24 -11.50 -15.98
CA ILE A 181 -7.41 -11.71 -17.42
C ILE A 181 -8.86 -12.12 -17.70
N GLY A 182 -9.43 -11.55 -18.72
CA GLY A 182 -10.82 -11.82 -19.11
C GLY A 182 -11.89 -11.35 -18.11
N GLY A 183 -11.50 -10.62 -17.06
CA GLY A 183 -12.42 -10.18 -16.01
C GLY A 183 -12.82 -11.30 -15.04
N LEU A 184 -12.10 -12.43 -15.00
CA LEU A 184 -12.46 -13.63 -14.23
C LEU A 184 -11.92 -13.64 -12.78
N ALA A 185 -11.30 -12.55 -12.32
CA ALA A 185 -10.68 -12.48 -10.99
C ALA A 185 -11.64 -12.82 -9.83
N GLN A 186 -12.89 -12.42 -9.96
CA GLN A 186 -13.91 -12.68 -8.94
C GLN A 186 -14.32 -14.16 -8.91
N GLU A 187 -14.47 -14.77 -10.07
CA GLU A 187 -14.77 -16.18 -10.22
C GLU A 187 -13.61 -17.05 -9.73
N GLU A 188 -12.38 -16.73 -10.11
CA GLU A 188 -11.17 -17.44 -9.69
C GLU A 188 -11.00 -17.39 -8.18
N LEU A 189 -11.05 -16.19 -7.59
CA LEU A 189 -10.99 -16.04 -6.13
C LEU A 189 -12.24 -16.63 -5.46
N GLY A 190 -13.34 -16.75 -6.18
CA GLY A 190 -14.59 -17.38 -5.75
C GLY A 190 -14.43 -18.82 -5.27
N PHE A 191 -13.44 -19.55 -5.75
CA PHE A 191 -13.13 -20.91 -5.31
C PHE A 191 -12.37 -20.98 -3.97
N ALA A 192 -11.80 -19.87 -3.50
CA ALA A 192 -11.09 -19.85 -2.22
C ALA A 192 -12.05 -20.14 -1.05
N THR A 193 -11.61 -20.96 -0.13
CA THR A 193 -12.34 -21.38 1.08
C THR A 193 -11.53 -21.03 2.33
N LYS A 194 -12.11 -21.23 3.51
CA LYS A 194 -11.40 -21.08 4.80
C LYS A 194 -10.19 -22.02 4.98
N ARG A 195 -9.97 -22.98 4.09
CA ARG A 195 -8.80 -23.87 4.08
C ARG A 195 -7.66 -23.31 3.23
N ASP A 196 -7.94 -22.27 2.49
CA ASP A 196 -6.99 -21.55 1.63
C ASP A 196 -6.51 -20.29 2.34
N ALA A 197 -5.62 -19.52 1.72
CA ALA A 197 -5.23 -18.20 2.17
C ALA A 197 -5.05 -17.25 0.98
N VAL A 198 -5.30 -15.97 1.21
CA VAL A 198 -4.99 -14.91 0.26
C VAL A 198 -3.75 -14.16 0.72
N LEU A 199 -2.77 -13.98 -0.16
CA LEU A 199 -1.70 -13.00 0.01
C LEU A 199 -2.02 -11.79 -0.86
N ALA A 200 -2.45 -10.70 -0.22
CA ALA A 200 -2.88 -9.48 -0.90
C ALA A 200 -1.79 -8.40 -0.85
N ILE A 201 -1.45 -7.80 -2.00
CA ILE A 201 -0.43 -6.77 -2.11
C ILE A 201 -1.03 -5.53 -2.78
N SER A 202 -1.13 -4.42 -2.05
CA SER A 202 -1.59 -3.15 -2.61
C SER A 202 -1.05 -1.96 -1.81
N PHE A 203 -0.75 -0.88 -2.54
CA PHE A 203 -0.18 0.36 -2.00
C PHE A 203 -0.96 1.56 -2.52
N THR A 204 -0.93 2.67 -1.80
CA THR A 204 -1.57 3.92 -2.22
C THR A 204 -1.04 4.40 -3.59
N PRO A 205 -1.96 4.75 -4.52
CA PRO A 205 -3.40 4.59 -4.49
C PRO A 205 -3.77 3.12 -4.64
N TYR A 206 -4.58 2.62 -3.72
CA TYR A 206 -4.97 1.22 -3.71
C TYR A 206 -5.79 0.88 -4.96
N ALA A 207 -5.51 -0.27 -5.55
CA ALA A 207 -6.32 -0.75 -6.67
C ALA A 207 -7.71 -1.17 -6.15
N SER A 208 -8.75 -0.48 -6.56
CA SER A 208 -10.13 -0.74 -6.10
C SER A 208 -10.55 -2.19 -6.30
N GLU A 209 -10.12 -2.80 -7.41
CA GLU A 209 -10.38 -4.21 -7.70
C GLU A 209 -9.69 -5.14 -6.70
N THR A 210 -8.42 -4.88 -6.33
CA THR A 210 -7.71 -5.64 -5.28
C THR A 210 -8.44 -5.54 -3.94
N VAL A 211 -8.91 -4.35 -3.58
CA VAL A 211 -9.64 -4.11 -2.33
C VAL A 211 -10.97 -4.87 -2.33
N ALA A 212 -11.76 -4.76 -3.41
CA ALA A 212 -13.05 -5.45 -3.54
C ALA A 212 -12.90 -6.97 -3.47
N LEU A 213 -11.89 -7.53 -4.12
CA LEU A 213 -11.58 -8.96 -4.07
C LEU A 213 -11.16 -9.41 -2.67
N ALA A 214 -10.30 -8.63 -1.98
CA ALA A 214 -9.92 -8.93 -0.61
C ALA A 214 -11.13 -8.87 0.35
N GLN A 215 -12.02 -7.89 0.21
CA GLN A 215 -13.27 -7.81 0.96
C GLN A 215 -14.16 -9.03 0.72
N ALA A 216 -14.30 -9.48 -0.53
CA ALA A 216 -15.07 -10.68 -0.87
C ALA A 216 -14.47 -11.96 -0.27
N ALA A 217 -13.14 -12.07 -0.19
CA ALA A 217 -12.47 -13.18 0.47
C ALA A 217 -12.68 -13.14 2.00
N ALA A 218 -12.51 -11.97 2.63
CA ALA A 218 -12.74 -11.77 4.06
C ALA A 218 -14.18 -12.11 4.48
N ALA A 219 -15.18 -11.70 3.69
CA ALA A 219 -16.60 -12.02 3.93
C ALA A 219 -16.88 -13.52 3.93
N ARG A 220 -16.04 -14.32 3.27
CA ARG A 220 -16.12 -15.79 3.25
C ARG A 220 -15.20 -16.46 4.28
N HIS A 221 -14.58 -15.66 5.17
CA HIS A 221 -13.65 -16.13 6.18
C HIS A 221 -12.41 -16.84 5.60
N VAL A 222 -11.94 -16.40 4.43
CA VAL A 222 -10.66 -16.83 3.89
C VAL A 222 -9.56 -16.05 4.60
N PRO A 223 -8.57 -16.69 5.24
CA PRO A 223 -7.46 -16.00 5.88
C PRO A 223 -6.70 -15.10 4.91
N ILE A 224 -6.38 -13.87 5.32
CA ILE A 224 -5.67 -12.90 4.51
C ILE A 224 -4.37 -12.50 5.20
N VAL A 225 -3.27 -12.58 4.46
CA VAL A 225 -2.00 -11.93 4.77
C VAL A 225 -1.84 -10.74 3.82
N ALA A 226 -1.50 -9.56 4.33
CA ALA A 226 -1.38 -8.39 3.47
C ALA A 226 0.01 -7.75 3.51
N ILE A 227 0.45 -7.23 2.36
CA ILE A 227 1.61 -6.34 2.22
C ILE A 227 1.08 -5.00 1.71
N THR A 228 1.28 -3.95 2.49
CA THR A 228 0.73 -2.62 2.21
C THR A 228 1.63 -1.51 2.74
N ASP A 229 1.27 -0.24 2.57
CA ASP A 229 2.12 0.89 2.94
C ASP A 229 1.64 1.65 4.19
N SER A 230 0.56 1.21 4.83
CA SER A 230 0.00 1.93 5.98
C SER A 230 -0.99 1.08 6.76
N GLY A 231 -1.08 1.29 8.07
CA GLY A 231 -2.15 0.77 8.92
C GLY A 231 -3.55 1.29 8.58
N PHE A 232 -3.64 2.37 7.78
CA PHE A 232 -4.89 2.88 7.22
C PHE A 232 -5.25 2.27 5.87
N SER A 233 -4.47 1.31 5.39
CA SER A 233 -4.82 0.56 4.19
C SER A 233 -6.10 -0.24 4.40
N PRO A 234 -7.00 -0.27 3.41
CA PRO A 234 -8.18 -1.15 3.47
C PRO A 234 -7.80 -2.63 3.62
N LEU A 235 -6.62 -3.04 3.15
CA LEU A 235 -6.13 -4.41 3.33
C LEU A 235 -5.72 -4.70 4.78
N ALA A 236 -5.20 -3.73 5.52
CA ALA A 236 -4.77 -3.92 6.90
C ALA A 236 -5.92 -4.32 7.83
N SER A 237 -7.10 -3.73 7.62
CA SER A 237 -8.30 -4.04 8.40
C SER A 237 -8.95 -5.40 8.05
N LEU A 238 -8.63 -5.96 6.89
CA LEU A 238 -9.17 -7.24 6.40
C LEU A 238 -8.24 -8.43 6.72
N ALA A 239 -6.96 -8.15 6.99
CA ALA A 239 -5.94 -9.17 7.14
C ALA A 239 -5.82 -9.69 8.58
N GLU A 240 -5.55 -10.98 8.75
CA GLU A 240 -5.18 -11.58 10.04
C GLU A 240 -3.80 -11.08 10.49
N THR A 241 -2.92 -10.86 9.54
CA THR A 241 -1.63 -10.18 9.74
C THR A 241 -1.24 -9.40 8.50
N TRP A 242 -0.54 -8.29 8.70
CA TRP A 242 -0.11 -7.43 7.60
C TRP A 242 1.25 -6.79 7.88
N PHE A 243 1.93 -6.43 6.80
CA PHE A 243 3.24 -5.79 6.83
C PHE A 243 3.17 -4.39 6.26
N GLU A 244 3.74 -3.43 6.99
CA GLU A 244 3.95 -2.08 6.50
C GLU A 244 5.27 -2.01 5.74
N VAL A 245 5.19 -1.75 4.44
CA VAL A 245 6.35 -1.57 3.58
C VAL A 245 6.38 -0.17 3.02
N ALA A 246 7.25 0.67 3.56
CA ALA A 246 7.46 2.04 3.12
C ALA A 246 8.51 2.06 2.00
N GLU A 247 8.05 1.94 0.76
CA GLU A 247 8.94 2.05 -0.41
C GLU A 247 9.31 3.51 -0.69
N ALA A 248 10.60 3.81 -0.66
CA ALA A 248 11.11 5.09 -1.11
C ALA A 248 10.90 5.28 -2.62
N ASN A 249 10.94 6.51 -3.06
CA ASN A 249 10.84 6.81 -4.48
C ASN A 249 12.00 7.70 -4.92
N PHE A 250 12.34 7.59 -6.19
CA PHE A 250 13.21 8.51 -6.88
C PHE A 250 12.42 9.20 -7.98
N GLU A 251 12.33 10.53 -7.91
CA GLU A 251 11.57 11.36 -8.85
C GLU A 251 10.13 10.83 -9.09
N GLY A 252 9.47 10.39 -8.01
CA GLY A 252 8.11 9.86 -8.06
C GLY A 252 7.98 8.43 -8.60
N PHE A 253 9.07 7.78 -9.00
CA PHE A 253 9.10 6.36 -9.30
C PHE A 253 9.40 5.60 -8.01
N ARG A 254 8.45 4.82 -7.56
CA ARG A 254 8.56 4.06 -6.31
C ARG A 254 9.46 2.84 -6.52
N SER A 255 10.37 2.60 -5.59
CA SER A 255 11.05 1.30 -5.46
C SER A 255 10.04 0.17 -5.21
N MET A 256 10.43 -1.05 -5.50
CA MET A 256 9.72 -2.26 -5.11
C MET A 256 10.67 -3.28 -4.47
N ALA A 257 11.86 -2.84 -4.10
CA ALA A 257 12.93 -3.71 -3.63
C ALA A 257 12.62 -4.34 -2.27
N ALA A 258 12.11 -3.54 -1.33
CA ALA A 258 11.73 -4.04 -0.01
C ALA A 258 10.51 -4.99 -0.10
N THR A 259 9.52 -4.64 -0.92
CA THR A 259 8.35 -5.49 -1.16
C THR A 259 8.76 -6.83 -1.75
N LEU A 260 9.66 -6.84 -2.73
CA LEU A 260 10.16 -8.08 -3.35
C LEU A 260 10.97 -8.92 -2.34
N ALA A 261 11.82 -8.30 -1.52
CA ALA A 261 12.58 -8.99 -0.49
C ALA A 261 11.66 -9.69 0.51
N LEU A 262 10.63 -9.00 1.02
CA LEU A 262 9.64 -9.58 1.92
C LEU A 262 8.83 -10.70 1.25
N ALA A 263 8.37 -10.47 0.02
CA ALA A 263 7.62 -11.45 -0.76
C ALA A 263 8.40 -12.74 -0.96
N MET A 264 9.69 -12.65 -1.30
CA MET A 264 10.56 -13.81 -1.48
C MET A 264 10.87 -14.49 -0.14
N THR A 265 11.03 -13.73 0.94
CA THR A 265 11.17 -14.28 2.30
C THR A 265 9.97 -15.14 2.67
N LEU A 266 8.74 -14.61 2.49
CA LEU A 266 7.51 -15.36 2.73
C LEU A 266 7.43 -16.62 1.85
N THR A 267 7.76 -16.48 0.56
CA THR A 267 7.70 -17.61 -0.39
C THR A 267 8.60 -18.77 0.03
N VAL A 268 9.85 -18.47 0.36
CA VAL A 268 10.83 -19.49 0.75
C VAL A 268 10.52 -20.07 2.13
N ALA A 269 10.17 -19.23 3.10
CA ALA A 269 9.85 -19.66 4.46
C ALA A 269 8.60 -20.57 4.50
N VAL A 270 7.57 -20.25 3.70
CA VAL A 270 6.38 -21.11 3.55
C VAL A 270 6.73 -22.46 2.99
N ALA A 271 7.54 -22.52 1.93
CA ALA A 271 7.97 -23.79 1.32
C ALA A 271 8.80 -24.62 2.31
N GLU A 272 9.73 -24.00 3.02
CA GLU A 272 10.54 -24.66 4.05
C GLU A 272 9.68 -25.22 5.18
N MET A 273 8.71 -24.45 5.68
CA MET A 273 7.80 -24.91 6.72
C MET A 273 6.91 -26.08 6.25
N ARG A 274 6.48 -26.09 4.99
CA ARG A 274 5.72 -27.22 4.41
C ARG A 274 6.57 -28.48 4.26
N GLY A 275 7.83 -28.33 3.83
CA GLY A 275 8.77 -29.47 3.69
C GLY A 275 9.11 -30.14 5.02
N ARG A 276 9.03 -29.43 6.15
CA ARG A 276 9.20 -30.01 7.49
C ARG A 276 7.98 -30.81 7.97
N ARG A 277 6.81 -30.62 7.36
CA ARG A 277 5.54 -31.28 7.72
C ARG A 277 5.23 -32.52 6.86
N SER A 278 5.90 -32.67 5.72
CA SER A 278 5.83 -33.83 4.83
C SER A 278 6.91 -34.86 5.20
#